data_1e7c7bf89b4d2d24736b28445587879a
#
_entry.id   1e7c7bf89b4d2d24736b28445587879a
#
_cell.length_a   1.000
_cell.length_b   1.000
_cell.length_c   1.000
_cell.angle_alpha   90.00
_cell.angle_beta   90.00
_cell.angle_gamma   90.00
#
_symmetry.space_group_name_H-M   'P 1'
#
loop_
_entity.id
_entity.type
_entity.pdbx_description
1 polymer ?
#
loop_
_entity_poly.entity_id
_entity_poly.type
_entity_poly.pdbx_seq_one_letter_code
_entity_poly.pdbx_strand_id
1 'polypeptide(L)'
;LSIIELGEVRDEPASTPVARRPRAAGRPLRSAAVLVLALVMLSAATPQPRRAVSVVPASPTSTAYLGGDSVFVVDPPAPEGDRYLTAYAQPSPTRTGVRRRWQAPLARLGDYLDVRVEQGLVLAMAVNAPGRVFQTIAFDIGSGEQRWQLPGAPQPTADDGLLLTDVRDDGSGALNRIEPDTGRVLWSVPIPAAANHSYHLQEGLVDRFVLLLATGEVQVHDAGTGRLLRSVDTLPGDREAYQRAQVVDDLVLVVPPGSTRLVGYGLTELEPLWTAEVLLISYVVSCAGLLCAVPQTGGLQVLDPATGVVRWSDSGPDILADVRQGQLLMAKPGRGYEVWDAATGQVRTGLGEWALMQVLGPGTPLVGVRPGDDGRVVVAELDLVARRSRIVDVLPAIAGSCQASLPMLLCQRLDGTTALWRLTR
;
A
#
# COMPACT_ATOMS: atom_id res chain seq x y z
N LEU A 1 -46.36 -74.67 70.83
CA LEU A 1 -47.16 -73.55 71.32
C LEU A 1 -46.19 -72.51 71.93
N SER A 2 -45.97 -71.43 71.25
CA SER A 2 -45.15 -70.29 71.72
C SER A 2 -46.08 -69.11 71.92
N ILE A 3 -46.10 -68.57 73.08
CA ILE A 3 -46.93 -67.42 73.49
C ILE A 3 -46.06 -66.16 73.18
N ILE A 4 -46.61 -65.23 72.47
CA ILE A 4 -46.02 -63.93 72.23
C ILE A 4 -46.65 -62.93 73.16
N GLU A 5 -45.87 -62.37 74.09
CA GLU A 5 -46.29 -61.26 74.91
C GLU A 5 -46.25 -59.95 74.14
N LEU A 6 -47.41 -59.30 74.10
CA LEU A 6 -47.55 -57.96 73.54
C LEU A 6 -47.20 -56.92 74.61
N GLY A 7 -46.06 -56.25 74.45
CA GLY A 7 -45.69 -55.15 75.33
C GLY A 7 -46.54 -53.91 75.04
N GLU A 8 -47.01 -53.26 76.11
CA GLU A 8 -47.75 -52.00 76.07
C GLU A 8 -46.83 -50.84 75.49
N VAL A 9 -47.33 -50.24 74.45
CA VAL A 9 -46.73 -49.01 73.94
C VAL A 9 -47.26 -47.85 74.79
N ARG A 10 -46.37 -47.25 75.57
CA ARG A 10 -46.64 -45.94 76.18
C ARG A 10 -46.45 -44.86 75.15
N ASP A 11 -47.52 -44.16 74.81
CA ASP A 11 -47.46 -42.90 74.02
C ASP A 11 -46.79 -41.81 74.85
N GLU A 12 -45.51 -41.54 74.55
CA GLU A 12 -44.90 -40.27 74.93
C GLU A 12 -45.39 -39.17 73.96
N PRO A 13 -45.81 -38.01 74.48
CA PRO A 13 -46.21 -36.89 73.55
C PRO A 13 -45.05 -36.42 72.78
N ALA A 14 -45.15 -36.59 71.45
CA ALA A 14 -44.17 -36.09 70.49
C ALA A 14 -44.00 -34.59 70.67
N SER A 15 -42.81 -34.17 71.08
CA SER A 15 -42.40 -32.76 71.07
C SER A 15 -42.42 -32.29 69.66
N THR A 16 -43.37 -31.43 69.31
CA THR A 16 -43.41 -30.74 67.98
C THR A 16 -42.12 -30.02 67.79
N PRO A 17 -41.35 -30.32 66.67
CA PRO A 17 -40.14 -29.59 66.36
C PRO A 17 -40.57 -28.17 66.03
N VAL A 18 -40.07 -27.20 66.77
CA VAL A 18 -40.20 -25.77 66.48
C VAL A 18 -39.56 -25.54 65.09
N ALA A 19 -40.39 -25.25 64.09
CA ALA A 19 -39.97 -24.93 62.77
C ALA A 19 -39.05 -23.73 62.84
N ARG A 20 -37.75 -23.95 62.75
CA ARG A 20 -36.74 -22.88 62.53
C ARG A 20 -37.08 -22.15 61.24
N ARG A 21 -37.54 -20.92 61.37
CA ARG A 21 -37.76 -20.06 60.24
C ARG A 21 -36.44 -20.03 59.37
N PRO A 22 -36.50 -20.36 58.08
CA PRO A 22 -35.34 -20.33 57.28
C PRO A 22 -34.77 -18.92 57.38
N ARG A 23 -33.51 -18.81 57.79
CA ARG A 23 -32.78 -17.55 57.77
C ARG A 23 -32.85 -17.01 56.36
N ALA A 24 -33.28 -15.76 56.19
CA ALA A 24 -33.39 -15.08 54.89
C ALA A 24 -31.99 -14.82 54.26
N ALA A 25 -31.24 -15.90 53.99
CA ALA A 25 -29.94 -15.89 53.36
C ALA A 25 -30.02 -15.50 51.87
N GLY A 26 -31.25 -15.38 51.34
CA GLY A 26 -31.43 -15.06 49.91
C GLY A 26 -31.44 -13.59 49.53
N ARG A 27 -31.55 -12.67 50.48
CA ARG A 27 -31.58 -11.22 50.14
C ARG A 27 -30.25 -10.69 49.68
N PRO A 28 -29.12 -10.89 50.39
CA PRO A 28 -27.83 -10.39 49.91
C PRO A 28 -27.35 -11.09 48.63
N LEU A 29 -27.64 -12.38 48.44
CA LEU A 29 -27.31 -13.11 47.21
C LEU A 29 -28.14 -12.63 46.01
N ARG A 30 -29.42 -12.34 46.19
CA ARG A 30 -30.26 -11.75 45.12
C ARG A 30 -29.80 -10.34 44.78
N SER A 31 -29.45 -9.52 45.76
CA SER A 31 -28.92 -8.18 45.51
C SER A 31 -27.54 -8.23 44.83
N ALA A 32 -26.66 -9.15 45.20
CA ALA A 32 -25.40 -9.39 44.55
C ALA A 32 -25.58 -9.88 43.11
N ALA A 33 -26.49 -10.81 42.86
CA ALA A 33 -26.80 -11.28 41.49
C ALA A 33 -27.38 -10.16 40.62
N VAL A 34 -28.29 -9.34 41.16
CA VAL A 34 -28.80 -8.16 40.42
C VAL A 34 -27.72 -7.15 40.15
N LEU A 35 -26.80 -6.91 41.09
CA LEU A 35 -25.68 -5.97 40.89
C LEU A 35 -24.68 -6.48 39.83
N VAL A 36 -24.38 -7.78 39.85
CA VAL A 36 -23.53 -8.42 38.83
C VAL A 36 -24.23 -8.38 37.47
N LEU A 37 -25.53 -8.68 37.38
CA LEU A 37 -26.27 -8.57 36.13
C LEU A 37 -26.33 -7.12 35.62
N ALA A 38 -26.52 -6.14 36.50
CA ALA A 38 -26.52 -4.74 36.18
C ALA A 38 -25.14 -4.28 35.70
N LEU A 39 -24.05 -4.75 36.32
CA LEU A 39 -22.68 -4.50 35.87
C LEU A 39 -22.38 -5.14 34.52
N VAL A 40 -22.84 -6.37 34.26
CA VAL A 40 -22.72 -7.04 32.97
C VAL A 40 -23.56 -6.31 31.93
N MET A 41 -24.76 -5.87 32.22
CA MET A 41 -25.59 -5.07 31.33
C MET A 41 -24.99 -3.69 31.07
N LEU A 42 -24.40 -3.03 32.06
CA LEU A 42 -23.70 -1.76 31.91
C LEU A 42 -22.42 -1.91 31.11
N SER A 43 -21.67 -3.00 31.28
CA SER A 43 -20.48 -3.29 30.45
C SER A 43 -20.86 -3.69 29.02
N ALA A 44 -21.98 -4.34 28.79
CA ALA A 44 -22.54 -4.62 27.47
C ALA A 44 -23.16 -3.36 26.82
N ALA A 45 -23.55 -2.37 27.61
CA ALA A 45 -24.06 -1.08 27.17
C ALA A 45 -22.95 0.00 26.98
N THR A 46 -21.66 -0.37 27.05
CA THR A 46 -20.61 0.53 26.60
C THR A 46 -20.90 0.90 25.16
N PRO A 47 -21.12 2.20 24.84
CA PRO A 47 -21.39 2.59 23.47
C PRO A 47 -20.23 2.09 22.63
N GLN A 48 -20.51 1.19 21.71
CA GLN A 48 -19.53 0.82 20.70
C GLN A 48 -19.01 2.14 20.14
N PRO A 49 -17.70 2.35 20.07
CA PRO A 49 -17.15 3.57 19.53
C PRO A 49 -17.83 3.79 18.18
N ARG A 50 -18.66 4.84 18.10
CA ARG A 50 -19.36 5.18 16.86
C ARG A 50 -18.28 5.40 15.83
N ARG A 51 -18.24 4.52 14.83
CA ARG A 51 -17.33 4.65 13.71
C ARG A 51 -17.47 6.06 13.17
N ALA A 52 -16.41 6.83 13.20
CA ALA A 52 -16.40 8.14 12.61
C ALA A 52 -16.38 7.96 11.09
N VAL A 53 -17.53 8.06 10.48
CA VAL A 53 -17.70 8.06 9.02
C VAL A 53 -17.96 9.49 8.60
N SER A 54 -17.22 9.97 7.63
CA SER A 54 -17.43 11.26 7.00
C SER A 54 -17.68 11.08 5.52
N VAL A 55 -18.77 11.64 5.02
CA VAL A 55 -19.02 11.70 3.58
C VAL A 55 -18.16 12.83 3.02
N VAL A 56 -17.37 12.51 2.00
CA VAL A 56 -16.59 13.49 1.25
C VAL A 56 -17.50 14.05 0.16
N PRO A 57 -17.65 15.39 0.05
CA PRO A 57 -18.44 16.00 -1.01
C PRO A 57 -17.76 15.80 -2.38
N ALA A 58 -18.10 14.71 -3.04
CA ALA A 58 -17.59 14.31 -4.35
C ALA A 58 -18.77 13.79 -5.18
N SER A 59 -18.78 14.04 -6.48
CA SER A 59 -19.74 13.41 -7.39
C SER A 59 -19.40 11.91 -7.57
N PRO A 60 -20.34 11.06 -7.98
CA PRO A 60 -20.06 9.64 -8.21
C PRO A 60 -18.94 9.36 -9.22
N THR A 61 -18.68 10.32 -10.11
CA THR A 61 -17.66 10.24 -11.17
C THR A 61 -16.37 11.01 -10.82
N SER A 62 -16.32 11.67 -9.66
CA SER A 62 -15.09 12.29 -9.14
C SER A 62 -14.12 11.23 -8.64
N THR A 63 -12.82 11.49 -8.77
CA THR A 63 -11.78 10.67 -8.16
C THR A 63 -11.27 11.35 -6.88
N ALA A 64 -11.14 10.58 -5.81
CA ALA A 64 -10.67 11.09 -4.54
C ALA A 64 -9.36 10.40 -4.12
N TYR A 65 -8.46 11.18 -3.52
CA TYR A 65 -7.12 10.75 -3.10
C TYR A 65 -6.86 11.12 -1.65
N LEU A 66 -6.15 10.25 -0.93
CA LEU A 66 -5.63 10.54 0.41
C LEU A 66 -4.23 11.14 0.29
N GLY A 67 -3.97 12.21 1.03
CA GLY A 67 -2.62 12.79 1.11
C GLY A 67 -2.43 13.57 2.40
N GLY A 68 -1.47 13.15 3.23
CA GLY A 68 -1.23 13.79 4.52
C GLY A 68 -2.47 13.82 5.41
N ASP A 69 -2.87 15.00 5.85
CA ASP A 69 -4.06 15.27 6.67
C ASP A 69 -5.29 15.72 5.83
N SER A 70 -5.24 15.47 4.51
CA SER A 70 -6.23 15.96 3.56
C SER A 70 -6.81 14.83 2.69
N VAL A 71 -8.00 15.10 2.16
CA VAL A 71 -8.60 14.36 1.06
C VAL A 71 -8.71 15.32 -0.12
N PHE A 72 -8.18 14.91 -1.25
CA PHE A 72 -8.23 15.67 -2.50
C PHE A 72 -9.28 15.06 -3.42
N VAL A 73 -10.13 15.87 -3.97
CA VAL A 73 -11.18 15.45 -4.92
C VAL A 73 -10.93 16.15 -6.25
N VAL A 74 -10.76 15.35 -7.27
CA VAL A 74 -10.69 15.79 -8.67
C VAL A 74 -12.07 15.63 -9.28
N ASP A 75 -12.65 16.73 -9.75
CA ASP A 75 -13.93 16.69 -10.43
C ASP A 75 -13.84 15.96 -11.78
N PRO A 76 -14.93 15.32 -12.25
CA PRO A 76 -14.95 14.70 -13.56
C PRO A 76 -14.76 15.74 -14.67
N PRO A 77 -14.30 15.32 -15.86
CA PRO A 77 -14.27 16.22 -17.01
C PRO A 77 -15.69 16.66 -17.37
N ALA A 78 -15.91 17.98 -17.41
CA ALA A 78 -17.16 18.54 -17.90
C ALA A 78 -17.01 18.91 -19.39
N PRO A 79 -18.03 18.69 -20.25
CA PRO A 79 -17.96 19.00 -21.69
C PRO A 79 -17.58 20.43 -22.01
N GLU A 80 -18.07 21.37 -21.20
CA GLU A 80 -17.84 22.83 -21.36
C GLU A 80 -17.45 23.52 -20.04
N GLY A 81 -17.27 22.75 -18.96
CA GLY A 81 -17.04 23.26 -17.62
C GLY A 81 -15.58 23.27 -17.20
N ASP A 82 -15.29 24.08 -16.22
CA ASP A 82 -14.02 24.05 -15.51
C ASP A 82 -13.97 22.80 -14.63
N ARG A 83 -12.80 22.20 -14.55
CA ARG A 83 -12.49 21.08 -13.67
C ARG A 83 -11.76 21.63 -12.45
N TYR A 84 -12.06 21.10 -11.28
CA TYR A 84 -11.46 21.59 -10.04
C TYR A 84 -10.78 20.47 -9.26
N LEU A 85 -9.74 20.86 -8.56
CA LEU A 85 -9.15 20.10 -7.46
C LEU A 85 -9.64 20.75 -6.16
N THR A 86 -10.32 19.98 -5.33
CA THR A 86 -10.81 20.46 -4.03
C THR A 86 -10.10 19.71 -2.90
N ALA A 87 -9.50 20.43 -1.98
CA ALA A 87 -8.90 19.87 -0.77
C ALA A 87 -9.84 19.97 0.42
N TYR A 88 -9.99 18.86 1.12
CA TYR A 88 -10.74 18.76 2.36
C TYR A 88 -9.83 18.33 3.50
N ALA A 89 -9.92 19.02 4.64
CA ALA A 89 -9.29 18.56 5.87
C ALA A 89 -9.97 17.28 6.36
N GLN A 90 -9.18 16.31 6.76
CA GLN A 90 -9.68 15.08 7.38
C GLN A 90 -10.36 15.38 8.74
N PRO A 91 -11.33 14.56 9.18
CA PRO A 91 -11.94 14.70 10.49
C PRO A 91 -10.92 14.49 11.60
N SER A 92 -10.97 15.32 12.63
CA SER A 92 -10.14 15.17 13.82
C SER A 92 -10.93 14.46 14.95
N PRO A 93 -10.28 14.01 16.04
CA PRO A 93 -10.98 13.40 17.17
C PRO A 93 -12.07 14.30 17.78
N THR A 94 -11.93 15.62 17.63
CA THR A 94 -12.86 16.64 18.16
C THR A 94 -13.86 17.16 17.16
N ARG A 95 -13.76 16.77 15.87
CA ARG A 95 -14.62 17.27 14.79
C ARG A 95 -15.00 16.13 13.86
N THR A 96 -16.28 15.89 13.75
CA THR A 96 -16.88 14.98 12.77
C THR A 96 -17.05 15.67 11.43
N GLY A 97 -16.73 14.97 10.34
CA GLY A 97 -16.90 15.47 8.98
C GLY A 97 -15.65 16.13 8.38
N VAL A 98 -15.60 16.14 7.06
CA VAL A 98 -14.56 16.80 6.28
C VAL A 98 -14.92 18.29 6.10
N ARG A 99 -13.91 19.15 6.02
CA ARG A 99 -14.09 20.58 5.79
C ARG A 99 -13.25 21.03 4.61
N ARG A 100 -13.87 21.69 3.64
CA ARG A 100 -13.15 22.28 2.51
C ARG A 100 -12.09 23.28 3.01
N ARG A 101 -10.85 23.08 2.59
CA ARG A 101 -9.73 24.00 2.81
C ARG A 101 -9.67 25.03 1.69
N TRP A 102 -9.58 24.54 0.46
CA TRP A 102 -9.50 25.33 -0.75
C TRP A 102 -10.06 24.58 -1.96
N GLN A 103 -10.20 25.28 -3.07
CA GLN A 103 -10.56 24.75 -4.37
C GLN A 103 -9.77 25.52 -5.42
N ALA A 104 -9.13 24.80 -6.35
CA ALA A 104 -8.30 25.35 -7.40
C ALA A 104 -8.77 24.83 -8.77
N PRO A 105 -8.73 25.65 -9.82
CA PRO A 105 -9.02 25.20 -11.17
C PRO A 105 -7.92 24.24 -11.64
N LEU A 106 -8.31 23.19 -12.36
CA LEU A 106 -7.40 22.25 -12.99
C LEU A 106 -7.32 22.55 -14.49
N ALA A 107 -6.11 22.41 -15.04
CA ALA A 107 -5.91 22.47 -16.47
C ALA A 107 -6.75 21.41 -17.19
N ARG A 108 -7.21 21.69 -18.40
CA ARG A 108 -7.95 20.74 -19.25
C ARG A 108 -7.00 19.73 -19.87
N LEU A 109 -6.31 18.99 -19.02
CA LEU A 109 -5.50 17.82 -19.39
C LEU A 109 -6.41 16.59 -19.48
N GLY A 110 -5.87 15.47 -19.88
CA GLY A 110 -6.57 14.19 -19.92
C GLY A 110 -6.98 13.68 -18.52
N ASP A 111 -6.78 12.41 -18.26
CA ASP A 111 -7.13 11.80 -16.97
C ASP A 111 -6.10 12.13 -15.89
N TYR A 112 -6.58 12.56 -14.73
CA TYR A 112 -5.77 12.72 -13.54
C TYR A 112 -5.59 11.34 -12.89
N LEU A 113 -4.35 10.90 -12.80
CA LEU A 113 -3.99 9.55 -12.35
C LEU A 113 -3.61 9.51 -10.89
N ASP A 114 -3.06 10.62 -10.37
CA ASP A 114 -2.55 10.68 -9.00
C ASP A 114 -2.62 12.11 -8.45
N VAL A 115 -2.87 12.22 -7.15
CA VAL A 115 -2.72 13.45 -6.38
C VAL A 115 -2.06 13.10 -5.06
N ARG A 116 -0.85 13.62 -4.85
CA ARG A 116 -0.06 13.34 -3.65
C ARG A 116 0.53 14.59 -3.02
N VAL A 117 0.93 14.47 -1.79
CA VAL A 117 1.58 15.57 -1.04
C VAL A 117 3.06 15.25 -0.93
N GLU A 118 3.87 16.15 -1.46
CA GLU A 118 5.32 16.06 -1.43
C GLU A 118 5.90 17.43 -1.08
N GLN A 119 6.77 17.52 -0.09
CA GLN A 119 7.53 18.72 0.25
C GLN A 119 6.68 20.00 0.42
N GLY A 120 5.49 19.87 1.04
CA GLY A 120 4.59 21.00 1.24
C GLY A 120 3.76 21.41 0.01
N LEU A 121 3.90 20.68 -1.09
CA LEU A 121 3.12 20.86 -2.31
C LEU A 121 2.09 19.74 -2.48
N VAL A 122 1.01 20.07 -3.16
CA VAL A 122 0.06 19.10 -3.70
C VAL A 122 0.37 18.92 -5.18
N LEU A 123 0.85 17.75 -5.56
CA LEU A 123 1.20 17.41 -6.93
C LEU A 123 0.07 16.62 -7.57
N ALA A 124 -0.60 17.22 -8.56
CA ALA A 124 -1.62 16.56 -9.37
C ALA A 124 -1.01 16.12 -10.70
N MET A 125 -0.97 14.82 -10.94
CA MET A 125 -0.40 14.23 -12.14
C MET A 125 -1.51 13.81 -13.10
N ALA A 126 -1.43 14.27 -14.35
CA ALA A 126 -2.34 13.92 -15.43
C ALA A 126 -1.59 13.32 -16.62
N VAL A 127 -2.31 12.51 -17.38
CA VAL A 127 -1.84 12.04 -18.70
C VAL A 127 -2.58 12.82 -19.79
N ASN A 128 -1.83 13.45 -20.66
CA ASN A 128 -2.38 14.13 -21.81
C ASN A 128 -2.51 13.12 -22.99
N ALA A 129 -3.72 12.98 -23.51
CA ALA A 129 -3.96 12.18 -24.73
C ALA A 129 -4.06 13.12 -25.96
N PRO A 130 -3.50 12.82 -27.12
CA PRO A 130 -2.78 11.61 -27.53
C PRO A 130 -1.29 11.76 -27.29
N GLY A 131 -0.61 10.78 -26.85
CA GLY A 131 0.86 10.79 -26.71
C GLY A 131 1.31 10.43 -25.29
N ARG A 132 0.38 10.11 -24.37
CA ARG A 132 0.67 9.65 -22.98
C ARG A 132 1.75 10.46 -22.25
N VAL A 133 1.87 11.75 -22.57
CA VAL A 133 2.81 12.64 -21.89
C VAL A 133 2.24 13.00 -20.53
N PHE A 134 3.00 12.70 -19.50
CA PHE A 134 2.66 13.11 -18.14
C PHE A 134 2.80 14.61 -17.97
N GLN A 135 1.88 15.21 -17.24
CA GLN A 135 1.92 16.61 -16.81
C GLN A 135 1.73 16.63 -15.29
N THR A 136 2.56 17.38 -14.61
CA THR A 136 2.43 17.61 -13.17
C THR A 136 2.09 19.07 -12.91
N ILE A 137 1.05 19.30 -12.12
CA ILE A 137 0.65 20.61 -11.63
C ILE A 137 0.90 20.63 -10.13
N ALA A 138 1.64 21.62 -9.65
CA ALA A 138 1.89 21.83 -8.24
C ALA A 138 1.03 22.94 -7.68
N PHE A 139 0.45 22.67 -6.52
CA PHE A 139 -0.32 23.63 -5.74
C PHE A 139 0.28 23.79 -4.36
N ASP A 140 0.20 24.97 -3.80
CA ASP A 140 0.50 25.19 -2.39
C ASP A 140 -0.49 24.43 -1.49
N ILE A 141 0.01 23.64 -0.56
CA ILE A 141 -0.84 22.76 0.28
C ILE A 141 -1.83 23.55 1.17
N GLY A 142 -1.47 24.77 1.58
CA GLY A 142 -2.29 25.60 2.47
C GLY A 142 -3.36 26.41 1.76
N SER A 143 -3.01 27.02 0.62
CA SER A 143 -3.87 27.96 -0.12
C SER A 143 -4.53 27.35 -1.34
N GLY A 144 -3.95 26.32 -1.95
CA GLY A 144 -4.38 25.80 -3.26
C GLY A 144 -3.95 26.68 -4.43
N GLU A 145 -3.07 27.65 -4.21
CA GLU A 145 -2.50 28.45 -5.29
C GLU A 145 -1.63 27.59 -6.19
N GLN A 146 -1.85 27.63 -7.50
CA GLN A 146 -0.98 26.94 -8.45
C GLN A 146 0.39 27.59 -8.46
N ARG A 147 1.43 26.81 -8.16
CA ARG A 147 2.82 27.26 -8.18
C ARG A 147 3.43 27.14 -9.57
N TRP A 148 3.27 25.96 -10.18
CA TRP A 148 3.79 25.69 -11.51
C TRP A 148 3.03 24.54 -12.18
N GLN A 149 3.27 24.39 -13.49
CA GLN A 149 2.84 23.23 -14.30
C GLN A 149 3.97 22.88 -15.26
N LEU A 150 4.42 21.62 -15.23
CA LEU A 150 5.54 21.14 -16.02
C LEU A 150 5.26 19.74 -16.58
N PRO A 151 5.83 19.39 -17.74
CA PRO A 151 5.78 18.02 -18.24
C PRO A 151 6.60 17.09 -17.37
N GLY A 152 6.15 15.84 -17.24
CA GLY A 152 6.84 14.76 -16.55
C GLY A 152 6.14 14.27 -15.29
N ALA A 153 6.55 13.05 -14.88
CA ALA A 153 6.14 12.41 -13.65
C ALA A 153 7.13 12.75 -12.52
N PRO A 154 6.66 13.20 -11.34
CA PRO A 154 7.53 13.66 -10.27
C PRO A 154 8.07 12.50 -9.43
N GLN A 155 9.33 12.59 -9.03
CA GLN A 155 9.98 11.71 -8.04
C GLN A 155 10.72 12.57 -7.03
N PRO A 156 10.49 12.38 -5.71
CA PRO A 156 11.25 13.09 -4.68
C PRO A 156 12.70 12.60 -4.65
N THR A 157 13.63 13.52 -4.38
CA THR A 157 15.05 13.22 -4.31
C THR A 157 15.60 13.33 -2.89
N ALA A 158 16.71 12.66 -2.61
CA ALA A 158 17.31 12.59 -1.28
C ALA A 158 17.79 13.95 -0.71
N ASP A 159 17.94 14.95 -1.57
CA ASP A 159 18.33 16.32 -1.25
C ASP A 159 17.13 17.30 -1.24
N ASP A 160 15.95 16.85 -0.85
CA ASP A 160 14.71 17.63 -0.73
C ASP A 160 14.27 18.32 -2.01
N GLY A 161 14.47 17.70 -3.17
CA GLY A 161 14.01 18.25 -4.42
C GLY A 161 13.09 17.32 -5.21
N LEU A 162 12.77 17.73 -6.43
CA LEU A 162 11.94 16.96 -7.34
C LEU A 162 12.66 16.70 -8.67
N LEU A 163 12.63 15.46 -9.11
CA LEU A 163 13.06 15.03 -10.42
C LEU A 163 11.81 14.76 -11.27
N LEU A 164 11.64 15.48 -12.38
CA LEU A 164 10.57 15.24 -13.35
C LEU A 164 11.09 14.38 -14.49
N THR A 165 10.41 13.26 -14.72
CA THR A 165 10.69 12.38 -15.85
C THR A 165 9.71 12.66 -16.96
N ASP A 166 10.15 13.43 -17.95
CA ASP A 166 9.39 13.72 -19.15
C ASP A 166 9.82 12.76 -20.27
N VAL A 167 9.01 11.78 -20.59
CA VAL A 167 9.26 10.77 -21.63
C VAL A 167 8.10 10.74 -22.60
N ARG A 168 8.42 10.75 -23.89
CA ARG A 168 7.48 10.65 -25.00
C ARG A 168 7.26 9.19 -25.41
N ASP A 169 6.32 8.97 -26.32
CA ASP A 169 5.98 7.63 -26.83
C ASP A 169 7.16 6.90 -27.51
N ASP A 170 8.09 7.63 -28.11
CA ASP A 170 9.29 7.08 -28.73
C ASP A 170 10.40 6.75 -27.70
N GLY A 171 10.12 6.97 -26.42
CA GLY A 171 11.07 6.81 -25.32
C GLY A 171 12.05 7.97 -25.17
N SER A 172 12.03 8.97 -26.07
CA SER A 172 12.87 10.16 -25.93
C SER A 172 12.30 11.13 -24.90
N GLY A 173 13.17 11.94 -24.30
CA GLY A 173 12.72 12.91 -23.32
C GLY A 173 13.84 13.54 -22.53
N ALA A 174 13.55 13.85 -21.25
CA ALA A 174 14.53 14.38 -20.33
C ALA A 174 14.20 14.05 -18.88
N LEU A 175 15.23 13.93 -18.07
CA LEU A 175 15.15 14.00 -16.61
C LEU A 175 15.48 15.44 -16.21
N ASN A 176 14.53 16.10 -15.56
CA ASN A 176 14.65 17.50 -15.18
C ASN A 176 14.62 17.62 -13.66
N ARG A 177 15.68 18.13 -13.07
CA ARG A 177 15.71 18.53 -11.67
C ARG A 177 15.07 19.89 -11.53
N ILE A 178 14.09 20.01 -10.68
CA ILE A 178 13.40 21.26 -10.45
C ILE A 178 13.50 21.71 -8.99
N GLU A 179 13.43 23.01 -8.80
CA GLU A 179 13.21 23.63 -7.49
C GLU A 179 11.73 23.49 -7.14
N PRO A 180 11.36 22.82 -6.03
CA PRO A 180 9.97 22.48 -5.74
C PRO A 180 9.03 23.67 -5.67
N ASP A 181 9.44 24.76 -5.05
CA ASP A 181 8.59 25.94 -4.81
C ASP A 181 8.25 26.74 -6.08
N THR A 182 9.18 26.77 -7.04
CA THR A 182 9.08 27.64 -8.22
C THR A 182 8.90 26.89 -9.54
N GLY A 183 9.20 25.58 -9.56
CA GLY A 183 9.25 24.80 -10.79
C GLY A 183 10.43 25.14 -11.69
N ARG A 184 11.39 25.96 -11.24
CA ARG A 184 12.56 26.33 -12.01
C ARG A 184 13.45 25.09 -12.24
N VAL A 185 13.77 24.82 -13.52
CA VAL A 185 14.68 23.74 -13.89
C VAL A 185 16.10 24.11 -13.45
N LEU A 186 16.69 23.29 -12.60
CA LEU A 186 18.07 23.45 -12.10
C LEU A 186 19.08 22.81 -13.06
N TRP A 187 18.74 21.62 -13.54
CA TRP A 187 19.49 20.92 -14.58
C TRP A 187 18.55 20.01 -15.40
N SER A 188 19.00 19.59 -16.57
CA SER A 188 18.30 18.68 -17.46
C SER A 188 19.29 17.69 -18.08
N VAL A 189 18.96 16.41 -18.02
CA VAL A 189 19.70 15.33 -18.69
C VAL A 189 18.79 14.71 -19.75
N PRO A 190 19.20 14.73 -21.03
CA PRO A 190 18.37 14.18 -22.10
C PRO A 190 18.29 12.65 -22.01
N ILE A 191 17.10 12.11 -22.30
CA ILE A 191 16.86 10.68 -22.51
C ILE A 191 16.74 10.49 -24.02
N PRO A 192 17.72 9.87 -24.70
CA PRO A 192 17.62 9.56 -26.13
C PRO A 192 16.47 8.58 -26.43
N ALA A 193 15.98 8.55 -27.65
CA ALA A 193 15.00 7.58 -28.08
C ALA A 193 15.49 6.13 -27.84
N ALA A 194 14.58 5.25 -27.46
CA ALA A 194 14.85 3.86 -27.09
C ALA A 194 15.80 3.67 -25.89
N ALA A 195 16.15 4.72 -25.15
CA ALA A 195 16.83 4.57 -23.88
C ALA A 195 15.88 4.10 -22.79
N ASN A 196 16.43 3.38 -21.82
CA ASN A 196 15.72 2.97 -20.60
C ASN A 196 16.30 3.73 -19.41
N HIS A 197 15.46 4.06 -18.41
CA HIS A 197 15.92 4.68 -17.19
C HIS A 197 15.44 3.91 -15.96
N SER A 198 16.20 4.00 -14.88
CA SER A 198 15.87 3.42 -13.59
C SER A 198 16.44 4.28 -12.46
N TYR A 199 15.83 4.22 -11.29
CA TYR A 199 16.24 5.01 -10.12
C TYR A 199 16.85 4.13 -9.06
N HIS A 200 17.91 4.61 -8.42
CA HIS A 200 18.33 4.12 -7.13
C HIS A 200 17.60 4.91 -6.05
N LEU A 201 17.03 4.17 -5.09
CA LEU A 201 16.26 4.75 -4.00
C LEU A 201 16.98 4.53 -2.67
N GLN A 202 17.36 5.61 -2.03
CA GLN A 202 17.83 5.61 -0.65
C GLN A 202 16.68 6.05 0.25
N GLU A 203 16.22 5.17 1.13
CA GLU A 203 15.07 5.42 2.02
C GLU A 203 13.79 5.86 1.28
N GLY A 204 13.61 5.42 0.04
CA GLY A 204 12.47 5.77 -0.80
C GLY A 204 12.62 7.06 -1.61
N LEU A 205 13.76 7.73 -1.52
CA LEU A 205 14.09 8.96 -2.23
C LEU A 205 15.17 8.70 -3.29
N VAL A 206 15.09 9.37 -4.43
CA VAL A 206 16.05 9.20 -5.52
C VAL A 206 17.35 9.92 -5.19
N ASP A 207 18.48 9.20 -5.10
CA ASP A 207 19.82 9.76 -4.96
C ASP A 207 20.64 9.64 -6.24
N ARG A 208 20.37 8.61 -7.07
CA ARG A 208 21.00 8.36 -8.37
C ARG A 208 19.97 7.89 -9.37
N PHE A 209 20.26 8.10 -10.64
CA PHE A 209 19.52 7.48 -11.73
C PHE A 209 20.47 6.85 -12.74
N VAL A 210 19.98 5.81 -13.39
CA VAL A 210 20.72 5.06 -14.41
C VAL A 210 20.00 5.23 -15.73
N LEU A 211 20.77 5.57 -16.77
CA LEU A 211 20.33 5.51 -18.17
C LEU A 211 21.01 4.34 -18.84
N LEU A 212 20.24 3.53 -19.55
CA LEU A 212 20.75 2.57 -20.51
C LEU A 212 20.41 3.07 -21.91
N LEU A 213 21.43 3.41 -22.68
CA LEU A 213 21.28 3.91 -24.03
C LEU A 213 21.03 2.76 -25.03
N ALA A 214 20.45 3.07 -26.18
CA ALA A 214 20.25 2.09 -27.25
C ALA A 214 21.56 1.46 -27.75
N THR A 215 22.68 2.16 -27.58
CA THR A 215 24.03 1.68 -27.87
C THR A 215 24.52 0.57 -26.94
N GLY A 216 23.85 0.38 -25.79
CA GLY A 216 24.31 -0.52 -24.74
C GLY A 216 25.17 0.16 -23.68
N GLU A 217 25.40 1.46 -23.81
CA GLU A 217 26.08 2.21 -22.75
C GLU A 217 25.16 2.40 -21.55
N VAL A 218 25.61 1.98 -20.37
CA VAL A 218 25.00 2.24 -19.07
C VAL A 218 25.67 3.45 -18.43
N GLN A 219 24.88 4.43 -18.03
CA GLN A 219 25.36 5.66 -17.39
C GLN A 219 24.71 5.81 -16.01
N VAL A 220 25.50 6.06 -14.97
CA VAL A 220 25.05 6.39 -13.62
C VAL A 220 25.23 7.88 -13.38
N HIS A 221 24.16 8.55 -12.98
CA HIS A 221 24.12 9.98 -12.72
C HIS A 221 23.73 10.25 -11.25
N ASP A 222 24.24 11.35 -10.73
CA ASP A 222 23.85 11.92 -9.44
C ASP A 222 22.52 12.67 -9.59
N ALA A 223 21.55 12.38 -8.76
CA ALA A 223 20.20 12.99 -8.88
C ALA A 223 20.14 14.45 -8.39
N GLY A 224 21.05 14.87 -7.51
CA GLY A 224 21.12 16.26 -7.06
C GLY A 224 21.68 17.20 -8.12
N THR A 225 22.71 16.76 -8.85
CA THR A 225 23.48 17.60 -9.78
C THR A 225 23.30 17.27 -11.25
N GLY A 226 22.72 16.13 -11.60
CA GLY A 226 22.63 15.61 -12.97
C GLY A 226 23.97 15.12 -13.54
N ARG A 227 25.05 15.20 -12.77
CA ARG A 227 26.40 14.88 -13.24
C ARG A 227 26.55 13.38 -13.50
N LEU A 228 27.14 13.05 -14.65
CA LEU A 228 27.56 11.68 -14.94
C LEU A 228 28.66 11.27 -13.95
N LEU A 229 28.42 10.19 -13.21
CA LEU A 229 29.35 9.61 -12.24
C LEU A 229 30.22 8.54 -12.89
N ARG A 230 29.58 7.63 -13.63
CA ARG A 230 30.22 6.49 -14.30
C ARG A 230 29.49 6.13 -15.58
N SER A 231 30.22 5.52 -16.52
CA SER A 231 29.61 4.84 -17.67
C SER A 231 30.39 3.58 -18.03
N VAL A 232 29.69 2.60 -18.60
CA VAL A 232 30.26 1.36 -19.12
C VAL A 232 29.49 0.90 -20.34
N ASP A 233 30.21 0.40 -21.35
CA ASP A 233 29.59 -0.27 -22.48
C ASP A 233 29.32 -1.75 -22.13
N THR A 234 28.05 -2.16 -22.18
CA THR A 234 27.61 -3.52 -21.86
C THR A 234 27.45 -4.41 -23.10
N LEU A 235 27.56 -3.82 -24.30
CA LEU A 235 27.52 -4.49 -25.60
C LEU A 235 28.80 -4.23 -26.39
N PRO A 236 29.85 -5.04 -26.27
CA PRO A 236 30.99 -4.91 -27.12
C PRO A 236 30.60 -5.21 -28.58
N GLY A 237 30.58 -4.19 -29.44
CA GLY A 237 30.31 -4.25 -30.89
C GLY A 237 29.09 -3.46 -31.34
N ASP A 238 29.01 -3.14 -32.64
CA ASP A 238 28.02 -2.28 -33.31
C ASP A 238 26.57 -2.87 -33.34
N ARG A 239 26.13 -3.46 -32.30
CA ARG A 239 24.76 -4.04 -32.22
C ARG A 239 23.84 -3.12 -31.45
N GLU A 240 23.04 -2.34 -32.18
CA GLU A 240 21.84 -1.74 -31.62
C GLU A 240 20.90 -2.88 -31.17
N ALA A 241 20.67 -2.98 -29.89
CA ALA A 241 19.77 -4.00 -29.36
C ALA A 241 19.05 -3.46 -28.13
N TYR A 242 17.72 -3.62 -28.12
CA TYR A 242 16.90 -3.23 -26.99
C TYR A 242 17.31 -4.03 -25.74
N GLN A 243 17.96 -3.37 -24.80
CA GLN A 243 18.30 -3.90 -23.49
C GLN A 243 17.39 -3.30 -22.43
N ARG A 244 17.27 -3.98 -21.29
CA ARG A 244 16.67 -3.42 -20.09
C ARG A 244 17.71 -3.34 -18.99
N ALA A 245 17.79 -2.17 -18.37
CA ALA A 245 18.48 -2.01 -17.10
C ALA A 245 17.49 -1.70 -15.99
N GLN A 246 17.73 -2.24 -14.83
CA GLN A 246 16.98 -1.97 -13.63
C GLN A 246 17.95 -1.83 -12.45
N VAL A 247 17.73 -0.82 -11.62
CA VAL A 247 18.47 -0.67 -10.37
C VAL A 247 17.71 -1.38 -9.26
N VAL A 248 18.41 -2.23 -8.52
CA VAL A 248 17.88 -2.90 -7.33
C VAL A 248 18.96 -2.86 -6.26
N ASP A 249 18.69 -2.17 -5.16
CA ASP A 249 19.69 -1.85 -4.14
C ASP A 249 20.96 -1.26 -4.82
N ASP A 250 22.14 -1.69 -4.45
CA ASP A 250 23.42 -1.22 -5.02
C ASP A 250 23.83 -1.93 -6.33
N LEU A 251 22.88 -2.53 -7.05
CA LEU A 251 23.14 -3.24 -8.30
C LEU A 251 22.44 -2.59 -9.49
N VAL A 252 23.14 -2.53 -10.62
CA VAL A 252 22.56 -2.31 -11.93
C VAL A 252 22.43 -3.65 -12.63
N LEU A 253 21.19 -4.09 -12.84
CA LEU A 253 20.85 -5.36 -13.47
C LEU A 253 20.56 -5.14 -14.94
N VAL A 254 21.32 -5.76 -15.83
CA VAL A 254 21.16 -5.62 -17.27
C VAL A 254 20.71 -6.95 -17.88
N VAL A 255 19.64 -6.91 -18.66
CA VAL A 255 19.13 -8.04 -19.43
C VAL A 255 19.46 -7.79 -20.91
N PRO A 256 20.38 -8.56 -21.51
CA PRO A 256 20.65 -8.47 -22.92
C PRO A 256 19.44 -8.89 -23.77
N PRO A 257 19.33 -8.39 -25.01
CA PRO A 257 18.19 -8.65 -25.88
C PRO A 257 17.98 -10.13 -26.19
N GLY A 258 16.73 -10.59 -26.11
CA GLY A 258 16.37 -11.98 -26.44
C GLY A 258 17.10 -13.04 -25.62
N SER A 259 17.65 -12.64 -24.46
CA SER A 259 18.47 -13.47 -23.60
C SER A 259 17.73 -13.86 -22.33
N THR A 260 18.01 -15.07 -21.83
CA THR A 260 17.69 -15.50 -20.48
C THR A 260 18.81 -15.15 -19.49
N ARG A 261 19.76 -14.34 -19.91
CA ARG A 261 20.91 -13.93 -19.12
C ARG A 261 20.62 -12.63 -18.37
N LEU A 262 20.98 -12.60 -17.10
CA LEU A 262 20.97 -11.41 -16.24
C LEU A 262 22.42 -11.11 -15.85
N VAL A 263 22.86 -9.89 -16.07
CA VAL A 263 24.20 -9.45 -15.66
C VAL A 263 24.05 -8.42 -14.55
N GLY A 264 24.71 -8.64 -13.43
CA GLY A 264 24.79 -7.71 -12.30
C GLY A 264 26.08 -6.90 -12.36
N TYR A 265 25.93 -5.57 -12.29
CA TYR A 265 27.02 -4.61 -12.15
C TYR A 265 26.89 -3.90 -10.80
N GLY A 266 28.02 -3.55 -10.19
CA GLY A 266 28.04 -2.69 -9.01
C GLY A 266 27.61 -1.26 -9.40
N LEU A 267 26.68 -0.66 -8.67
CA LEU A 267 26.16 0.68 -8.98
C LEU A 267 27.24 1.78 -8.93
N THR A 268 28.23 1.62 -8.05
CA THR A 268 29.24 2.65 -7.82
C THR A 268 30.34 2.67 -8.88
N GLU A 269 30.91 1.53 -9.22
CA GLU A 269 32.04 1.43 -10.15
C GLU A 269 31.66 0.90 -11.53
N LEU A 270 30.44 0.37 -11.67
CA LEU A 270 29.92 -0.28 -12.89
C LEU A 270 30.80 -1.44 -13.39
N GLU A 271 31.51 -2.12 -12.46
CA GLU A 271 32.19 -3.35 -12.78
C GLU A 271 31.19 -4.52 -12.85
N PRO A 272 31.36 -5.46 -13.80
CA PRO A 272 30.55 -6.67 -13.86
C PRO A 272 30.90 -7.57 -12.68
N LEU A 273 29.93 -7.88 -11.85
CA LEU A 273 30.11 -8.72 -10.67
C LEU A 273 29.84 -10.18 -10.98
N TRP A 274 28.76 -10.44 -11.70
CA TRP A 274 28.33 -11.80 -12.02
C TRP A 274 27.39 -11.84 -13.23
N THR A 275 27.20 -13.06 -13.77
CA THR A 275 26.20 -13.38 -14.77
C THR A 275 25.39 -14.58 -14.31
N ALA A 276 24.07 -14.51 -14.40
CA ALA A 276 23.15 -15.57 -14.05
C ALA A 276 22.27 -15.97 -15.23
N GLU A 277 21.94 -17.25 -15.34
CA GLU A 277 20.89 -17.73 -16.23
C GLU A 277 19.54 -17.67 -15.48
N VAL A 278 18.60 -16.92 -16.04
CA VAL A 278 17.28 -16.72 -15.48
C VAL A 278 16.21 -17.00 -16.52
N LEU A 279 14.96 -17.22 -16.07
CA LEU A 279 13.82 -17.25 -16.97
C LEU A 279 13.61 -15.87 -17.59
N LEU A 280 12.78 -15.78 -18.65
CA LEU A 280 12.42 -14.50 -19.22
C LEU A 280 11.70 -13.65 -18.18
N ILE A 281 12.43 -12.69 -17.59
CA ILE A 281 11.95 -11.89 -16.46
C ILE A 281 11.14 -10.67 -16.89
N SER A 282 10.13 -10.32 -16.08
CA SER A 282 9.41 -9.05 -16.18
C SER A 282 10.12 -7.94 -15.42
N TYR A 283 10.55 -8.21 -14.20
CA TYR A 283 11.27 -7.27 -13.33
C TYR A 283 11.99 -8.03 -12.20
N VAL A 284 12.86 -7.31 -11.50
CA VAL A 284 13.55 -7.79 -10.30
C VAL A 284 13.25 -6.83 -9.15
N VAL A 285 13.04 -7.34 -7.96
CA VAL A 285 12.88 -6.53 -6.74
C VAL A 285 13.80 -7.04 -5.64
N SER A 286 14.17 -6.15 -4.72
CA SER A 286 14.85 -6.53 -3.50
C SER A 286 13.91 -7.31 -2.58
N CYS A 287 14.38 -8.44 -2.06
CA CYS A 287 13.63 -9.26 -1.12
C CYS A 287 14.50 -9.68 0.07
N ALA A 288 14.62 -8.75 1.03
CA ALA A 288 15.37 -8.96 2.28
C ALA A 288 16.86 -9.33 2.08
N GLY A 289 17.53 -8.56 1.25
CA GLY A 289 18.95 -8.79 0.93
C GLY A 289 19.17 -9.89 -0.11
N LEU A 290 18.12 -10.35 -0.78
CA LEU A 290 18.14 -11.22 -1.95
C LEU A 290 17.51 -10.51 -3.15
N LEU A 291 17.68 -11.05 -4.35
CA LEU A 291 17.03 -10.58 -5.57
C LEU A 291 15.88 -11.52 -5.93
N CYS A 292 14.69 -10.99 -6.01
CA CYS A 292 13.51 -11.69 -6.48
C CYS A 292 13.23 -11.36 -7.95
N ALA A 293 13.63 -12.22 -8.86
CA ALA A 293 13.36 -12.09 -10.28
C ALA A 293 11.99 -12.71 -10.60
N VAL A 294 11.09 -11.90 -11.14
CA VAL A 294 9.71 -12.29 -11.47
C VAL A 294 9.64 -12.63 -12.97
N PRO A 295 9.41 -13.90 -13.35
CA PRO A 295 9.27 -14.31 -14.74
C PRO A 295 7.99 -13.77 -15.37
N GLN A 296 7.98 -13.62 -16.70
CA GLN A 296 6.78 -13.21 -17.46
C GLN A 296 5.66 -14.25 -17.42
N THR A 297 6.00 -15.50 -17.18
CA THR A 297 5.08 -16.64 -17.10
C THR A 297 4.51 -16.90 -15.71
N GLY A 298 4.86 -16.06 -14.73
CA GLY A 298 4.56 -16.29 -13.31
C GLY A 298 5.65 -17.06 -12.60
N GLY A 299 5.49 -17.24 -11.29
CA GLY A 299 6.48 -17.83 -10.42
C GLY A 299 7.55 -16.84 -9.94
N LEU A 300 8.65 -17.37 -9.45
CA LEU A 300 9.71 -16.57 -8.83
C LEU A 300 11.05 -17.29 -8.91
N GLN A 301 12.13 -16.55 -9.20
CA GLN A 301 13.50 -17.01 -9.02
C GLN A 301 14.18 -16.10 -8.00
N VAL A 302 14.76 -16.68 -6.97
CA VAL A 302 15.46 -15.91 -5.94
C VAL A 302 16.96 -16.15 -6.04
N LEU A 303 17.68 -15.03 -6.20
CA LEU A 303 19.12 -15.04 -6.43
C LEU A 303 19.87 -14.39 -5.27
N ASP A 304 21.09 -14.82 -5.09
CA ASP A 304 22.06 -14.17 -4.24
C ASP A 304 22.62 -12.91 -4.93
N PRO A 305 22.51 -11.71 -4.34
CA PRO A 305 22.93 -10.47 -4.99
C PRO A 305 24.45 -10.36 -5.20
N ALA A 306 25.25 -11.05 -4.37
CA ALA A 306 26.71 -10.98 -4.48
C ALA A 306 27.28 -11.91 -5.57
N THR A 307 26.57 -12.98 -5.92
CA THR A 307 27.09 -14.02 -6.81
C THR A 307 26.21 -14.31 -8.02
N GLY A 308 24.96 -13.83 -8.03
CA GLY A 308 23.96 -14.15 -9.05
C GLY A 308 23.46 -15.61 -9.01
N VAL A 309 23.90 -16.41 -8.04
CA VAL A 309 23.47 -17.82 -7.94
C VAL A 309 22.01 -17.91 -7.55
N VAL A 310 21.23 -18.65 -8.34
CA VAL A 310 19.83 -18.95 -8.00
C VAL A 310 19.79 -19.84 -6.76
N ARG A 311 19.22 -19.34 -5.68
CA ARG A 311 19.08 -20.05 -4.42
C ARG A 311 17.94 -21.04 -4.45
N TRP A 312 16.82 -20.60 -4.99
CA TRP A 312 15.64 -21.42 -5.24
C TRP A 312 14.74 -20.78 -6.31
N SER A 313 13.84 -21.56 -6.87
CA SER A 313 12.86 -21.09 -7.85
C SER A 313 11.51 -21.78 -7.68
N ASP A 314 10.46 -21.08 -8.02
CA ASP A 314 9.10 -21.59 -8.21
C ASP A 314 8.64 -21.26 -9.62
N SER A 315 8.08 -22.27 -10.30
CA SER A 315 7.58 -22.11 -11.68
C SER A 315 6.06 -22.15 -11.77
N GLY A 316 5.39 -22.02 -10.62
CA GLY A 316 3.93 -21.96 -10.55
C GLY A 316 3.36 -20.68 -11.19
N PRO A 317 2.04 -20.57 -11.31
CA PRO A 317 1.37 -19.38 -11.82
C PRO A 317 1.27 -18.25 -10.77
N ASP A 318 1.99 -18.39 -9.67
CA ASP A 318 1.94 -17.48 -8.53
C ASP A 318 2.59 -16.15 -8.86
N ILE A 319 2.06 -15.07 -8.29
CA ILE A 319 2.53 -13.71 -8.54
C ILE A 319 3.03 -13.10 -7.25
N LEU A 320 4.23 -12.54 -7.27
CA LEU A 320 4.74 -11.76 -6.15
C LEU A 320 3.95 -10.47 -6.01
N ALA A 321 3.19 -10.35 -4.91
CA ALA A 321 2.33 -9.19 -4.64
C ALA A 321 3.01 -8.14 -3.76
N ASP A 322 3.83 -8.56 -2.77
CA ASP A 322 4.57 -7.65 -1.89
C ASP A 322 5.73 -8.37 -1.21
N VAL A 323 6.67 -7.58 -0.70
CA VAL A 323 7.84 -8.06 0.06
C VAL A 323 7.98 -7.24 1.33
N ARG A 324 8.03 -7.92 2.49
CA ARG A 324 8.22 -7.24 3.78
C ARG A 324 9.04 -8.08 4.75
N GLN A 325 10.12 -7.50 5.23
CA GLN A 325 10.96 -8.07 6.31
C GLN A 325 11.27 -9.56 6.11
N GLY A 326 11.71 -9.93 4.91
CA GLY A 326 12.07 -11.31 4.58
C GLY A 326 10.89 -12.25 4.30
N GLN A 327 9.67 -11.73 4.28
CA GLN A 327 8.48 -12.47 3.88
C GLN A 327 7.99 -12.00 2.52
N LEU A 328 7.64 -12.95 1.66
CA LEU A 328 7.01 -12.70 0.36
C LEU A 328 5.51 -12.92 0.50
N LEU A 329 4.72 -12.00 -0.04
CA LEU A 329 3.30 -12.20 -0.22
C LEU A 329 3.05 -12.70 -1.64
N MET A 330 2.73 -13.97 -1.78
CA MET A 330 2.43 -14.60 -3.07
C MET A 330 0.94 -14.65 -3.31
N ALA A 331 0.48 -14.08 -4.42
CA ALA A 331 -0.90 -14.18 -4.88
C ALA A 331 -1.08 -15.49 -5.64
N LYS A 332 -2.00 -16.32 -5.19
CA LYS A 332 -2.38 -17.58 -5.83
C LYS A 332 -3.69 -17.41 -6.59
N PRO A 333 -3.71 -17.61 -7.91
CA PRO A 333 -4.93 -17.50 -8.69
C PRO A 333 -6.06 -18.36 -8.11
N GLY A 334 -7.17 -17.71 -7.72
CA GLY A 334 -8.36 -18.38 -7.17
C GLY A 334 -8.20 -19.00 -5.76
N ARG A 335 -7.11 -18.67 -5.03
CA ARG A 335 -6.87 -19.20 -3.67
C ARG A 335 -6.46 -18.13 -2.66
N GLY A 336 -6.30 -16.89 -3.10
CA GLY A 336 -5.90 -15.78 -2.24
C GLY A 336 -4.39 -15.64 -2.08
N TYR A 337 -3.93 -15.32 -0.88
CA TYR A 337 -2.54 -15.00 -0.61
C TYR A 337 -1.88 -16.01 0.33
N GLU A 338 -0.62 -16.29 0.05
CA GLU A 338 0.25 -17.06 0.93
C GLU A 338 1.49 -16.24 1.32
N VAL A 339 1.97 -16.46 2.52
CA VAL A 339 3.24 -15.90 3.01
C VAL A 339 4.32 -16.93 2.86
N TRP A 340 5.36 -16.57 2.11
CA TRP A 340 6.53 -17.42 1.90
C TRP A 340 7.76 -16.78 2.54
N ASP A 341 8.69 -17.61 2.95
CA ASP A 341 10.00 -17.17 3.42
C ASP A 341 10.90 -16.86 2.22
N ALA A 342 11.44 -15.65 2.16
CA ALA A 342 12.25 -15.22 1.01
C ALA A 342 13.56 -16.02 0.86
N ALA A 343 14.16 -16.44 1.96
CA ALA A 343 15.44 -17.12 1.93
C ALA A 343 15.33 -18.59 1.48
N THR A 344 14.19 -19.25 1.77
CA THR A 344 14.03 -20.69 1.58
C THR A 344 12.94 -21.09 0.58
N GLY A 345 12.06 -20.16 0.17
CA GLY A 345 10.90 -20.47 -0.65
C GLY A 345 9.81 -21.29 0.06
N GLN A 346 9.93 -21.49 1.37
CA GLN A 346 8.96 -22.29 2.11
C GLN A 346 7.69 -21.50 2.37
N VAL A 347 6.54 -22.11 2.10
CA VAL A 347 5.24 -21.59 2.50
C VAL A 347 5.15 -21.59 4.02
N ARG A 348 4.84 -20.43 4.60
CA ARG A 348 4.72 -20.26 6.04
C ARG A 348 3.27 -20.31 6.50
N THR A 349 2.35 -19.68 5.75
CA THR A 349 0.91 -19.69 6.04
C THR A 349 0.09 -19.19 4.86
N GLY A 350 -1.20 -19.55 4.81
CA GLY A 350 -2.19 -18.91 3.95
C GLY A 350 -2.88 -17.77 4.68
N LEU A 351 -3.07 -16.64 4.01
CA LEU A 351 -3.83 -15.49 4.55
C LEU A 351 -5.29 -15.47 4.05
N GLY A 352 -5.63 -16.31 3.07
CA GLY A 352 -6.94 -16.33 2.43
C GLY A 352 -7.10 -15.30 1.32
N GLU A 353 -8.34 -15.11 0.87
CA GLU A 353 -8.67 -14.21 -0.24
C GLU A 353 -8.89 -12.78 0.28
N TRP A 354 -8.12 -11.86 -0.27
CA TRP A 354 -8.22 -10.42 0.00
C TRP A 354 -8.05 -9.65 -1.30
N ALA A 355 -8.74 -8.53 -1.45
CA ALA A 355 -8.35 -7.49 -2.40
C ALA A 355 -7.40 -6.54 -1.66
N LEU A 356 -6.14 -6.47 -2.11
CA LEU A 356 -5.17 -5.55 -1.52
C LEU A 356 -5.54 -4.11 -1.87
N MET A 357 -5.41 -3.24 -0.88
CA MET A 357 -5.63 -1.83 -1.05
C MET A 357 -4.32 -1.12 -1.32
N GLN A 358 -4.39 -0.05 -2.08
CA GLN A 358 -3.27 0.88 -2.18
C GLN A 358 -3.03 1.50 -0.79
N VAL A 359 -1.89 1.22 -0.21
CA VAL A 359 -1.46 1.77 1.07
C VAL A 359 -0.41 2.82 0.82
N LEU A 360 -0.63 4.02 1.36
CA LEU A 360 0.23 5.17 1.15
C LEU A 360 1.28 5.27 2.27
N GLY A 361 2.52 5.44 1.85
CA GLY A 361 3.69 5.65 2.72
C GLY A 361 4.53 4.40 2.95
N PRO A 362 5.85 4.57 3.09
CA PRO A 362 6.78 3.48 3.36
C PRO A 362 6.51 2.87 4.75
N GLY A 363 6.68 1.56 4.86
CA GLY A 363 6.51 0.84 6.13
C GLY A 363 5.09 0.74 6.68
N THR A 364 4.07 1.22 5.94
CA THR A 364 2.67 1.10 6.37
C THR A 364 2.20 -0.35 6.28
N PRO A 365 1.36 -0.82 7.23
CA PRO A 365 0.81 -2.17 7.17
C PRO A 365 0.01 -2.41 5.90
N LEU A 366 0.06 -3.61 5.35
CA LEU A 366 -0.81 -4.01 4.25
C LEU A 366 -2.27 -4.07 4.73
N VAL A 367 -3.16 -3.52 3.92
CA VAL A 367 -4.60 -3.56 4.19
C VAL A 367 -5.27 -4.36 3.09
N GLY A 368 -6.06 -5.34 3.50
CA GLY A 368 -6.89 -6.14 2.60
C GLY A 368 -8.36 -5.93 2.90
N VAL A 369 -9.19 -6.03 1.87
CA VAL A 369 -10.64 -6.04 2.00
C VAL A 369 -11.20 -7.29 1.35
N ARG A 370 -12.29 -7.81 1.89
CA ARG A 370 -13.06 -8.89 1.28
C ARG A 370 -14.56 -8.73 1.55
N PRO A 371 -15.43 -9.19 0.66
CA PRO A 371 -16.85 -9.27 0.92
C PRO A 371 -17.13 -10.16 2.14
N GLY A 372 -18.06 -9.75 2.98
CA GLY A 372 -18.65 -10.58 4.02
C GLY A 372 -19.97 -11.21 3.54
N ASP A 373 -20.40 -12.28 4.21
CA ASP A 373 -21.61 -13.03 3.86
C ASP A 373 -22.91 -12.20 3.97
N ASP A 374 -22.86 -11.10 4.71
CA ASP A 374 -23.99 -10.19 4.97
C ASP A 374 -23.99 -8.94 4.06
N GLY A 375 -23.19 -8.94 2.97
CA GLY A 375 -23.06 -7.82 2.07
C GLY A 375 -22.22 -6.66 2.62
N ARG A 376 -21.62 -6.82 3.78
CA ARG A 376 -20.63 -5.90 4.33
C ARG A 376 -19.23 -6.22 3.79
N VAL A 377 -18.28 -5.36 4.05
CA VAL A 377 -16.89 -5.55 3.66
C VAL A 377 -16.02 -5.63 4.90
N VAL A 378 -15.33 -6.74 5.03
CA VAL A 378 -14.34 -6.95 6.09
C VAL A 378 -13.04 -6.27 5.69
N VAL A 379 -12.51 -5.42 6.57
CA VAL A 379 -11.20 -4.77 6.43
C VAL A 379 -10.22 -5.40 7.39
N ALA A 380 -9.08 -5.83 6.91
CA ALA A 380 -8.04 -6.43 7.74
C ALA A 380 -6.67 -5.83 7.46
N GLU A 381 -5.86 -5.76 8.48
CA GLU A 381 -4.42 -5.58 8.40
C GLU A 381 -3.77 -6.95 8.17
N LEU A 382 -2.95 -7.05 7.13
CA LEU A 382 -2.23 -8.27 6.78
C LEU A 382 -0.79 -8.16 7.28
N ASP A 383 -0.50 -8.87 8.35
CA ASP A 383 0.82 -8.89 8.98
C ASP A 383 1.59 -10.12 8.49
N LEU A 384 2.52 -9.90 7.55
CA LEU A 384 3.32 -10.97 6.98
C LEU A 384 4.29 -11.57 7.99
N VAL A 385 4.80 -10.76 8.92
CA VAL A 385 5.77 -11.19 9.94
C VAL A 385 5.08 -12.03 11.01
N ALA A 386 3.95 -11.55 11.54
CA ALA A 386 3.12 -12.31 12.46
C ALA A 386 2.31 -13.41 11.76
N ARG A 387 2.31 -13.44 10.43
CA ARG A 387 1.67 -14.46 9.58
C ARG A 387 0.18 -14.60 9.84
N ARG A 388 -0.50 -13.48 9.98
CA ARG A 388 -1.93 -13.44 10.29
C ARG A 388 -2.63 -12.24 9.65
N SER A 389 -3.91 -12.40 9.42
CA SER A 389 -4.82 -11.28 9.13
C SER A 389 -5.52 -10.86 10.42
N ARG A 390 -5.48 -9.57 10.75
CA ARG A 390 -6.18 -8.98 11.88
C ARG A 390 -7.34 -8.14 11.36
N ILE A 391 -8.57 -8.56 11.60
CA ILE A 391 -9.76 -7.77 11.27
C ILE A 391 -9.69 -6.45 12.05
N VAL A 392 -9.70 -5.34 11.32
CA VAL A 392 -9.65 -3.98 11.86
C VAL A 392 -11.04 -3.39 11.92
N ASP A 393 -11.85 -3.68 10.89
CA ASP A 393 -13.22 -3.17 10.82
C ASP A 393 -14.10 -4.01 9.90
N VAL A 394 -15.44 -3.79 9.99
CA VAL A 394 -16.43 -4.32 9.06
C VAL A 394 -17.30 -3.16 8.60
N LEU A 395 -17.20 -2.79 7.34
CA LEU A 395 -17.82 -1.61 6.75
C LEU A 395 -19.11 -1.99 6.00
N PRO A 396 -20.02 -1.04 5.77
CA PRO A 396 -21.08 -1.19 4.79
C PRO A 396 -20.49 -1.51 3.41
N ALA A 397 -21.30 -2.07 2.52
CA ALA A 397 -20.87 -2.41 1.17
C ALA A 397 -20.22 -1.22 0.45
N ILE A 398 -19.07 -1.47 -0.15
CA ILE A 398 -18.29 -0.51 -0.95
C ILE A 398 -18.28 -0.93 -2.42
N ALA A 399 -18.16 0.04 -3.32
CA ALA A 399 -18.32 -0.17 -4.77
C ALA A 399 -17.00 -0.36 -5.52
N GLY A 400 -15.84 -0.40 -4.87
CA GLY A 400 -14.63 -0.51 -5.66
C GLY A 400 -13.35 -0.03 -4.97
N SER A 401 -12.54 0.74 -5.70
CA SER A 401 -11.22 1.16 -5.25
C SER A 401 -11.25 1.90 -3.93
N CYS A 402 -10.40 1.47 -3.03
CA CYS A 402 -10.16 2.13 -1.76
C CYS A 402 -8.67 2.48 -1.64
N GLN A 403 -8.40 3.54 -0.90
CA GLN A 403 -7.06 3.94 -0.50
C GLN A 403 -6.97 3.93 1.02
N ALA A 404 -5.86 3.46 1.53
CA ALA A 404 -5.60 3.43 2.97
C ALA A 404 -4.37 4.27 3.31
N SER A 405 -4.53 5.15 4.29
CA SER A 405 -3.44 5.84 5.00
C SER A 405 -3.78 5.78 6.48
N LEU A 406 -3.37 4.69 7.11
CA LEU A 406 -3.82 4.34 8.47
C LEU A 406 -3.61 5.49 9.46
N PRO A 407 -4.62 5.82 10.27
CA PRO A 407 -5.87 5.06 10.51
C PRO A 407 -7.03 5.39 9.55
N MET A 408 -6.81 6.09 8.46
CA MET A 408 -7.86 6.52 7.54
C MET A 408 -8.02 5.55 6.37
N LEU A 409 -9.27 5.34 5.96
CA LEU A 409 -9.66 4.55 4.80
C LEU A 409 -10.65 5.36 3.97
N LEU A 410 -10.33 5.59 2.70
CA LEU A 410 -11.17 6.29 1.73
C LEU A 410 -11.68 5.29 0.70
N CYS A 411 -13.00 5.17 0.55
CA CYS A 411 -13.59 4.30 -0.47
C CYS A 411 -14.83 4.94 -1.10
N GLN A 412 -15.13 4.53 -2.31
CA GLN A 412 -16.42 4.77 -2.93
C GLN A 412 -17.44 3.75 -2.43
N ARG A 413 -18.64 4.20 -2.08
CA ARG A 413 -19.76 3.36 -1.65
C ARG A 413 -20.61 2.95 -2.85
N LEU A 414 -21.46 1.93 -2.66
CA LEU A 414 -22.37 1.44 -3.72
C LEU A 414 -23.38 2.51 -4.19
N ASP A 415 -23.70 3.49 -3.33
CA ASP A 415 -24.58 4.62 -3.69
C ASP A 415 -23.86 5.72 -4.49
N GLY A 416 -22.59 5.51 -4.85
CA GLY A 416 -21.75 6.45 -5.57
C GLY A 416 -21.13 7.54 -4.68
N THR A 417 -21.44 7.58 -3.39
CA THR A 417 -20.83 8.56 -2.48
C THR A 417 -19.42 8.11 -2.07
N THR A 418 -18.52 9.07 -1.89
CA THR A 418 -17.19 8.83 -1.35
C THR A 418 -17.21 8.99 0.17
N ALA A 419 -16.72 8.00 0.88
CA ALA A 419 -16.70 8.01 2.34
C ALA A 419 -15.30 7.81 2.88
N LEU A 420 -15.02 8.51 3.98
CA LEU A 420 -13.80 8.44 4.74
C LEU A 420 -14.10 7.82 6.10
N TRP A 421 -13.51 6.69 6.38
CA TRP A 421 -13.62 5.99 7.67
C TRP A 421 -12.35 6.16 8.48
N ARG A 422 -12.53 6.36 9.78
CA ARG A 422 -11.43 6.21 10.73
C ARG A 422 -11.50 4.80 11.30
N LEU A 423 -10.54 3.97 10.94
CA LEU A 423 -10.42 2.60 11.45
C LEU A 423 -10.07 2.64 12.94
N THR A 424 -10.71 1.77 13.72
CA THR A 424 -10.39 1.59 15.14
C THR A 424 -9.26 0.58 15.27
N ARG A 425 -8.15 0.98 15.86
CA ARG A 425 -7.07 0.06 16.22
C ARG A 425 -7.35 -0.65 17.52
#